data_1df5cadb88b703d97b477cff2fd83226
#
_entry.id   1df5cadb88b703d97b477cff2fd83226
#
_cell.length_a   1.000
_cell.length_b   1.000
_cell.length_c   1.000
_cell.angle_alpha   90.00
_cell.angle_beta   90.00
_cell.angle_gamma   90.00
#
_symmetry.space_group_name_H-M   'P 1'
#
loop_
_entity.id
_entity.type
_entity.pdbx_description
1 polymer ?
#
loop_
_entity_poly.entity_id
_entity_poly.type
_entity_poly.pdbx_seq_one_letter_code
_entity_poly.pdbx_strand_id
1 'polypeptide(L)'
;AGRFLSACQEIGIDGLILPDLPFEEKDEFLPVCREYGVDLISLIAPTSENRIAMIAKEAEGFLYIVSSLGVTGTRSEIKTDLESIIKVVRENTDIPCAIGFGISTPEQAKKMADISDGAIVGSAIIKILEQYGKEAPSHIGAYVKSMKDALR
;
A
#
# COMPACT_ATOMS: atom_id res chain seq x y z
N ALA A 1 2.13 14.96 -17.65
CA ALA A 1 1.19 14.01 -17.00
C ALA A 1 0.27 13.34 -18.05
N GLY A 2 -0.48 14.09 -18.90
CA GLY A 2 -1.53 13.55 -19.79
C GLY A 2 -1.09 12.42 -20.71
N ARG A 3 0.04 12.56 -21.45
CA ARG A 3 0.54 11.50 -22.34
C ARG A 3 0.85 10.19 -21.61
N PHE A 4 1.35 10.26 -20.39
CA PHE A 4 1.64 9.10 -19.56
C PHE A 4 0.34 8.44 -19.08
N LEU A 5 -0.61 9.23 -18.60
CA LEU A 5 -1.90 8.73 -18.10
C LEU A 5 -2.78 8.15 -19.22
N SER A 6 -2.73 8.74 -20.44
CA SER A 6 -3.35 8.14 -21.63
C SER A 6 -2.80 6.73 -21.89
N ALA A 7 -1.49 6.56 -21.85
CA ALA A 7 -0.89 5.23 -22.00
C ALA A 7 -1.27 4.27 -20.87
N CYS A 8 -1.37 4.75 -19.61
CA CYS A 8 -1.85 3.95 -18.49
C CYS A 8 -3.27 3.45 -18.74
N GLN A 9 -4.17 4.31 -19.19
CA GLN A 9 -5.55 3.95 -19.53
C GLN A 9 -5.60 2.91 -20.65
N GLU A 10 -4.85 3.12 -21.73
CA GLU A 10 -4.80 2.20 -22.88
C GLU A 10 -4.37 0.78 -22.52
N ILE A 11 -3.46 0.63 -21.56
CA ILE A 11 -2.94 -0.67 -21.12
C ILE A 11 -3.64 -1.21 -19.86
N GLY A 12 -4.66 -0.51 -19.35
CA GLY A 12 -5.48 -0.98 -18.24
C GLY A 12 -4.81 -0.85 -16.86
N ILE A 13 -4.08 0.23 -16.61
CA ILE A 13 -3.57 0.56 -15.27
C ILE A 13 -4.70 1.21 -14.46
N ASP A 14 -5.05 0.62 -13.33
CA ASP A 14 -6.14 1.09 -12.48
C ASP A 14 -5.73 2.24 -11.55
N GLY A 15 -4.48 2.29 -11.12
CA GLY A 15 -4.02 3.33 -10.19
C GLY A 15 -2.51 3.52 -10.16
N LEU A 16 -2.09 4.63 -9.61
CA LEU A 16 -0.68 5.02 -9.47
C LEU A 16 -0.33 5.29 -8.01
N ILE A 17 0.81 4.79 -7.59
CA ILE A 17 1.46 5.13 -6.32
C ILE A 17 2.62 6.07 -6.65
N LEU A 18 2.57 7.30 -6.16
CA LEU A 18 3.60 8.33 -6.33
C LEU A 18 4.19 8.70 -4.96
N PRO A 19 5.20 7.97 -4.46
CA PRO A 19 5.72 8.17 -3.10
C PRO A 19 6.31 9.55 -2.85
N ASP A 20 6.84 10.17 -3.90
CA ASP A 20 7.49 11.49 -3.83
C ASP A 20 6.50 12.66 -4.00
N LEU A 21 5.21 12.37 -4.21
CA LEU A 21 4.18 13.41 -4.33
C LEU A 21 3.57 13.71 -2.96
N PRO A 22 3.82 14.90 -2.38
CA PRO A 22 3.17 15.31 -1.14
C PRO A 22 1.66 15.43 -1.30
N PHE A 23 0.91 15.17 -0.24
CA PHE A 23 -0.55 15.28 -0.25
C PHE A 23 -1.03 16.68 -0.71
N GLU A 24 -0.31 17.72 -0.33
CA GLU A 24 -0.61 19.12 -0.65
C GLU A 24 -0.42 19.46 -2.14
N GLU A 25 0.38 18.67 -2.86
CA GLU A 25 0.67 18.88 -4.28
C GLU A 25 -0.17 17.96 -5.20
N LYS A 26 -0.98 17.08 -4.63
CA LYS A 26 -1.81 16.13 -5.39
C LYS A 26 -2.77 16.79 -6.37
N ASP A 27 -3.23 18.01 -6.06
CA ASP A 27 -4.20 18.75 -6.86
C ASP A 27 -3.67 19.12 -8.25
N GLU A 28 -2.35 19.05 -8.47
CA GLU A 28 -1.74 19.19 -9.80
C GLU A 28 -1.94 17.93 -10.67
N PHE A 29 -2.04 16.76 -10.05
CA PHE A 29 -2.10 15.46 -10.73
C PHE A 29 -3.51 14.85 -10.71
N LEU A 30 -4.23 15.00 -9.62
CA LEU A 30 -5.51 14.36 -9.39
C LEU A 30 -6.57 14.61 -10.48
N PRO A 31 -6.76 15.85 -11.00
CA PRO A 31 -7.73 16.08 -12.06
C PRO A 31 -7.40 15.31 -13.33
N VAL A 32 -6.11 15.24 -13.69
CA VAL A 32 -5.65 14.52 -14.89
C VAL A 32 -5.76 13.00 -14.69
N CYS A 33 -5.45 12.48 -13.50
CA CYS A 33 -5.65 11.08 -13.17
C CYS A 33 -7.12 10.68 -13.34
N ARG A 34 -8.04 11.47 -12.81
CA ARG A 34 -9.51 11.26 -12.93
C ARG A 34 -10.00 11.32 -14.37
N GLU A 35 -9.46 12.22 -15.20
CA GLU A 35 -9.79 12.32 -16.64
C GLU A 35 -9.49 11.00 -17.37
N TYR A 36 -8.42 10.32 -17.00
CA TYR A 36 -8.02 9.04 -17.60
C TYR A 36 -8.50 7.80 -16.83
N GLY A 37 -9.29 7.97 -15.78
CA GLY A 37 -9.81 6.85 -14.98
C GLY A 37 -8.73 6.06 -14.23
N VAL A 38 -7.66 6.75 -13.80
CA VAL A 38 -6.54 6.17 -13.04
C VAL A 38 -6.57 6.74 -11.62
N ASP A 39 -6.74 5.89 -10.62
CA ASP A 39 -6.75 6.31 -9.21
C ASP A 39 -5.36 6.80 -8.75
N LEU A 40 -5.32 7.90 -8.04
CA LEU A 40 -4.11 8.34 -7.35
C LEU A 40 -4.10 7.79 -5.91
N ILE A 41 -3.34 6.72 -5.72
CA ILE A 41 -3.30 5.99 -4.45
C ILE A 41 -2.55 6.79 -3.39
N SER A 42 -3.25 7.10 -2.31
CA SER A 42 -2.69 7.87 -1.19
C SER A 42 -1.90 6.99 -0.23
N LEU A 43 -0.75 7.52 0.25
CA LEU A 43 0.08 6.88 1.26
C LEU A 43 -0.12 7.56 2.62
N ILE A 44 -0.24 6.77 3.67
CA ILE A 44 -0.26 7.23 5.06
C ILE A 44 0.95 6.63 5.78
N ALA A 45 1.86 7.50 6.21
CA ALA A 45 2.92 7.19 7.16
C ALA A 45 2.50 7.62 8.57
N PRO A 46 3.15 7.16 9.64
CA PRO A 46 2.90 7.65 11.01
C PRO A 46 3.00 9.18 11.09
N THR A 47 1.89 9.83 11.43
CA THR A 47 1.76 11.29 11.52
C THR A 47 0.58 11.66 12.44
N SER A 48 0.19 12.94 12.50
CA SER A 48 -0.93 13.39 13.32
C SER A 48 -2.28 12.81 12.85
N GLU A 49 -3.19 12.57 13.80
CA GLU A 49 -4.54 12.06 13.52
C GLU A 49 -5.30 12.95 12.52
N ASN A 50 -5.19 14.28 12.65
CA ASN A 50 -5.82 15.23 11.74
C ASN A 50 -5.32 15.05 10.29
N ARG A 51 -4.03 14.80 10.10
CA ARG A 51 -3.46 14.56 8.78
C ARG A 51 -3.92 13.22 8.20
N ILE A 52 -3.96 12.17 9.03
CA ILE A 52 -4.49 10.86 8.62
C ILE A 52 -5.95 11.00 8.17
N ALA A 53 -6.79 11.66 8.97
CA ALA A 53 -8.20 11.88 8.66
C ALA A 53 -8.40 12.67 7.35
N MET A 54 -7.58 13.69 7.12
CA MET A 54 -7.63 14.50 5.90
C MET A 54 -7.28 13.68 4.67
N ILE A 55 -6.21 12.90 4.72
CA ILE A 55 -5.79 12.02 3.61
C ILE A 55 -6.86 10.95 3.36
N ALA A 56 -7.37 10.32 4.43
CA ALA A 56 -8.36 9.25 4.32
C ALA A 56 -9.67 9.70 3.64
N LYS A 57 -10.15 10.90 3.95
CA LYS A 57 -11.40 11.45 3.36
C LYS A 57 -11.33 11.68 1.85
N GLU A 58 -10.15 11.94 1.33
CA GLU A 58 -9.94 12.30 -0.08
C GLU A 58 -9.28 11.17 -0.88
N ALA A 59 -9.04 10.02 -0.25
CA ALA A 59 -8.39 8.88 -0.89
C ALA A 59 -9.28 8.19 -1.92
N GLU A 60 -8.64 7.62 -2.94
CA GLU A 60 -9.27 6.86 -4.03
C GLU A 60 -8.66 5.46 -4.11
N GLY A 61 -9.39 4.50 -4.69
CA GLY A 61 -8.94 3.13 -4.86
C GLY A 61 -8.73 2.40 -3.53
N PHE A 62 -7.54 2.53 -2.95
CA PHE A 62 -7.23 2.03 -1.61
C PHE A 62 -6.21 2.93 -0.91
N LEU A 63 -6.08 2.78 0.41
CA LEU A 63 -5.05 3.46 1.21
C LEU A 63 -3.85 2.56 1.45
N TYR A 64 -2.66 3.05 1.10
CA TYR A 64 -1.40 2.40 1.41
C TYR A 64 -0.88 2.89 2.76
N ILE A 65 -0.95 2.04 3.79
CA ILE A 65 -0.41 2.37 5.12
C ILE A 65 1.05 1.91 5.18
N VAL A 66 1.95 2.86 5.36
CA VAL A 66 3.39 2.58 5.49
C VAL A 66 3.69 2.20 6.93
N SER A 67 4.09 0.95 7.15
CA SER A 67 4.54 0.51 8.48
C SER A 67 5.98 0.95 8.74
N SER A 68 6.29 1.32 9.97
CA SER A 68 7.64 1.69 10.40
C SER A 68 8.54 0.49 10.72
N LEU A 69 8.23 -0.71 10.21
CA LEU A 69 8.97 -1.97 10.51
C LEU A 69 10.47 -1.94 10.15
N GLY A 70 10.95 -0.88 9.50
CA GLY A 70 12.37 -0.68 9.18
C GLY A 70 13.09 0.35 10.07
N VAL A 71 12.42 0.96 11.05
CA VAL A 71 12.98 1.98 11.94
C VAL A 71 12.90 1.51 13.40
N THR A 72 13.87 1.90 14.20
CA THR A 72 14.07 1.55 15.61
C THR A 72 12.83 1.76 16.49
N GLY A 73 12.17 0.67 16.87
CA GLY A 73 11.07 0.62 17.83
C GLY A 73 10.82 -0.80 18.31
N THR A 74 10.20 -0.98 19.46
CA THR A 74 9.82 -2.32 19.93
C THR A 74 8.61 -2.82 19.12
N ARG A 75 8.50 -4.15 18.92
CA ARG A 75 7.40 -4.75 18.14
C ARG A 75 6.00 -4.40 18.68
N SER A 76 5.89 -4.14 19.98
CA SER A 76 4.63 -3.76 20.63
C SER A 76 4.24 -2.31 20.32
N GLU A 77 5.20 -1.39 20.31
CA GLU A 77 4.96 0.02 20.00
C GLU A 77 4.53 0.22 18.55
N ILE A 78 5.19 -0.48 17.61
CA ILE A 78 4.84 -0.44 16.19
C ILE A 78 3.41 -0.95 15.93
N LYS A 79 3.01 -2.04 16.60
CA LYS A 79 1.65 -2.57 16.45
C LYS A 79 0.58 -1.60 16.96
N THR A 80 0.82 -1.01 18.12
CA THR A 80 -0.10 -0.04 18.73
C THR A 80 -0.27 1.20 17.86
N ASP A 81 0.82 1.67 17.24
CA ASP A 81 0.80 2.81 16.33
C ASP A 81 -0.02 2.53 15.07
N LEU A 82 0.17 1.36 14.45
CA LEU A 82 -0.59 0.95 13.26
C LEU A 82 -2.09 0.78 13.55
N GLU A 83 -2.45 0.16 14.67
CA GLU A 83 -3.86 0.01 15.07
C GLU A 83 -4.54 1.38 15.28
N SER A 84 -3.82 2.35 15.85
CA SER A 84 -4.30 3.72 16.02
C SER A 84 -4.52 4.40 14.67
N ILE A 85 -3.59 4.26 13.73
CA ILE A 85 -3.72 4.80 12.36
C ILE A 85 -4.93 4.19 11.67
N ILE A 86 -5.08 2.86 11.70
CA ILE A 86 -6.20 2.16 11.07
C ILE A 86 -7.54 2.60 11.68
N LYS A 87 -7.61 2.80 12.99
CA LYS A 87 -8.80 3.32 13.64
C LYS A 87 -9.22 4.67 13.07
N VAL A 88 -8.29 5.63 12.99
CA VAL A 88 -8.56 6.95 12.40
C VAL A 88 -8.98 6.84 10.94
N VAL A 89 -8.33 5.97 10.16
CA VAL A 89 -8.72 5.70 8.77
C VAL A 89 -10.17 5.24 8.69
N ARG A 90 -10.56 4.22 9.47
CA ARG A 90 -11.92 3.65 9.47
C ARG A 90 -13.01 4.63 9.92
N GLU A 91 -12.67 5.59 10.77
CA GLU A 91 -13.58 6.66 11.19
C GLU A 91 -13.84 7.69 10.07
N ASN A 92 -13.01 7.71 9.01
CA ASN A 92 -13.05 8.75 7.98
C ASN A 92 -13.31 8.23 6.56
N THR A 93 -13.20 6.93 6.30
CA THR A 93 -13.45 6.32 4.98
C THR A 93 -13.76 4.84 5.07
N ASP A 94 -14.53 4.33 4.10
CA ASP A 94 -14.83 2.91 3.93
C ASP A 94 -13.94 2.23 2.87
N ILE A 95 -13.07 2.97 2.19
CA ILE A 95 -12.20 2.38 1.17
C ILE A 95 -11.22 1.39 1.82
N PRO A 96 -10.82 0.33 1.09
CA PRO A 96 -9.85 -0.64 1.61
C PRO A 96 -8.53 0.01 2.00
N CYS A 97 -7.89 -0.51 3.04
CA CYS A 97 -6.53 -0.13 3.40
C CYS A 97 -5.64 -1.37 3.51
N ALA A 98 -4.41 -1.24 3.00
CA ALA A 98 -3.42 -2.30 3.07
C ALA A 98 -2.12 -1.79 3.68
N ILE A 99 -1.50 -2.60 4.53
CA ILE A 99 -0.26 -2.25 5.21
C ILE A 99 0.91 -2.82 4.42
N GLY A 100 1.88 -1.97 4.14
CA GLY A 100 3.12 -2.33 3.44
C GLY A 100 4.36 -1.90 4.19
N PHE A 101 5.50 -2.31 3.68
CA PHE A 101 6.86 -2.06 4.15
C PHE A 101 7.39 -3.13 5.11
N GLY A 102 8.47 -3.82 4.67
CA GLY A 102 9.19 -4.79 5.49
C GLY A 102 8.49 -6.13 5.71
N ILE A 103 7.36 -6.39 5.04
CA ILE A 103 6.64 -7.67 5.13
C ILE A 103 7.30 -8.68 4.19
N SER A 104 7.70 -9.84 4.72
CA SER A 104 8.38 -10.88 3.96
C SER A 104 7.97 -12.31 4.33
N THR A 105 7.27 -12.51 5.46
CA THR A 105 6.82 -13.83 5.91
C THR A 105 5.30 -13.93 6.02
N PRO A 106 4.74 -15.14 5.89
CA PRO A 106 3.30 -15.38 6.06
C PRO A 106 2.75 -14.88 7.40
N GLU A 107 3.52 -15.04 8.48
CA GLU A 107 3.12 -14.60 9.83
C GLU A 107 3.06 -13.08 9.93
N GLN A 108 3.99 -12.38 9.28
CA GLN A 108 3.97 -10.92 9.20
C GLN A 108 2.77 -10.45 8.39
N ALA A 109 2.53 -11.06 7.22
CA ALA A 109 1.39 -10.73 6.37
C ALA A 109 0.06 -10.91 7.12
N LYS A 110 -0.11 -12.04 7.85
CA LYS A 110 -1.30 -12.28 8.66
C LYS A 110 -1.50 -11.20 9.72
N LYS A 111 -0.47 -10.87 10.48
CA LYS A 111 -0.56 -9.83 11.52
C LYS A 111 -1.02 -8.47 10.99
N MET A 112 -0.56 -8.10 9.78
CA MET A 112 -0.97 -6.85 9.14
C MET A 112 -2.40 -6.94 8.59
N ALA A 113 -2.77 -8.06 7.98
CA ALA A 113 -4.11 -8.28 7.47
C ALA A 113 -5.18 -8.43 8.57
N ASP A 114 -4.81 -8.89 9.77
CA ASP A 114 -5.74 -8.99 10.90
C ASP A 114 -6.22 -7.60 11.39
N ILE A 115 -5.47 -6.53 11.12
CA ILE A 115 -5.82 -5.14 11.49
C ILE A 115 -6.20 -4.26 10.30
N SER A 116 -6.09 -4.76 9.07
CA SER A 116 -6.39 -4.03 7.83
C SER A 116 -7.08 -4.94 6.80
N ASP A 117 -7.24 -4.50 5.57
CA ASP A 117 -7.83 -5.34 4.50
C ASP A 117 -6.78 -6.17 3.76
N GLY A 118 -5.50 -5.92 3.99
CA GLY A 118 -4.45 -6.66 3.32
C GLY A 118 -3.04 -6.26 3.68
N ALA A 119 -2.10 -7.03 3.16
CA ALA A 119 -0.66 -6.80 3.30
C ALA A 119 0.00 -6.64 1.94
N ILE A 120 0.90 -5.65 1.82
CA ILE A 120 1.63 -5.36 0.59
C ILE A 120 3.05 -5.89 0.73
N VAL A 121 3.46 -6.71 -0.23
CA VAL A 121 4.79 -7.35 -0.27
C VAL A 121 5.48 -6.97 -1.57
N GLY A 122 6.66 -6.38 -1.47
CA GLY A 122 7.47 -5.94 -2.60
C GLY A 122 8.85 -6.60 -2.62
N SER A 123 9.75 -6.14 -1.77
CA SER A 123 11.18 -6.52 -1.79
C SER A 123 11.43 -8.03 -1.70
N ALA A 124 10.60 -8.78 -1.01
CA ALA A 124 10.73 -10.23 -0.92
C ALA A 124 10.49 -10.91 -2.28
N ILE A 125 9.53 -10.41 -3.06
CA ILE A 125 9.25 -10.89 -4.43
C ILE A 125 10.42 -10.53 -5.36
N ILE A 126 10.96 -9.32 -5.25
CA ILE A 126 12.12 -8.90 -6.03
C ILE A 126 13.33 -9.78 -5.75
N LYS A 127 13.60 -10.16 -4.50
CA LYS A 127 14.69 -11.08 -4.14
C LYS A 127 14.52 -12.45 -4.78
N ILE A 128 13.30 -12.96 -4.87
CA ILE A 128 13.03 -14.24 -5.57
C ILE A 128 13.34 -14.09 -7.06
N LEU A 129 12.92 -12.97 -7.67
CA LEU A 129 13.22 -12.67 -9.07
C LEU A 129 14.73 -12.59 -9.33
N GLU A 130 15.48 -11.90 -8.47
CA GLU A 130 16.94 -11.82 -8.54
C GLU A 130 17.62 -13.20 -8.43
N GLN A 131 17.12 -14.05 -7.54
CA GLN A 131 17.69 -15.38 -7.31
C GLN A 131 17.43 -16.35 -8.45
N TYR A 132 16.23 -16.36 -9.02
CA TYR A 132 15.79 -17.39 -9.98
C TYR A 132 15.64 -16.88 -11.41
N GLY A 133 15.75 -15.58 -11.68
CA GLY A 133 15.69 -15.00 -13.01
C GLY A 133 14.48 -15.48 -13.82
N LYS A 134 14.69 -16.13 -14.94
CA LYS A 134 13.62 -16.64 -15.83
C LYS A 134 12.77 -17.75 -15.21
N GLU A 135 13.28 -18.45 -14.20
CA GLU A 135 12.55 -19.50 -13.48
C GLU A 135 11.74 -18.95 -12.28
N ALA A 136 11.87 -17.66 -11.98
CA ALA A 136 11.21 -17.01 -10.86
C ALA A 136 9.67 -17.16 -10.81
N PRO A 137 8.90 -17.23 -11.93
CA PRO A 137 7.44 -17.25 -11.85
C PRO A 137 6.87 -18.38 -10.98
N SER A 138 7.42 -19.59 -11.05
CA SER A 138 6.99 -20.73 -10.22
C SER A 138 7.29 -20.51 -8.73
N HIS A 139 8.47 -19.97 -8.42
CA HIS A 139 8.90 -19.66 -7.05
C HIS A 139 8.10 -18.52 -6.45
N ILE A 140 7.84 -17.46 -7.22
CA ILE A 140 6.98 -16.34 -6.81
C ILE A 140 5.55 -16.86 -6.56
N GLY A 141 5.02 -17.69 -7.45
CA GLY A 141 3.69 -18.30 -7.29
C GLY A 141 3.57 -19.11 -5.99
N ALA A 142 4.55 -19.95 -5.67
CA ALA A 142 4.59 -20.70 -4.42
C ALA A 142 4.68 -19.78 -3.19
N TYR A 143 5.52 -18.76 -3.25
CA TYR A 143 5.66 -17.77 -2.20
C TYR A 143 4.35 -16.98 -1.96
N VAL A 144 3.75 -16.43 -3.01
CA VAL A 144 2.48 -15.70 -2.91
C VAL A 144 1.36 -16.60 -2.38
N LYS A 145 1.34 -17.88 -2.80
CA LYS A 145 0.38 -18.84 -2.27
C LYS A 145 0.54 -19.02 -0.76
N SER A 146 1.77 -19.19 -0.26
CA SER A 146 2.03 -19.33 1.18
C SER A 146 1.58 -18.10 1.97
N MET A 147 1.80 -16.90 1.43
CA MET A 147 1.32 -15.65 2.01
C MET A 147 -0.21 -15.62 2.09
N LYS A 148 -0.90 -15.94 0.99
CA LYS A 148 -2.37 -15.95 0.94
C LYS A 148 -3.01 -17.03 1.82
N ASP A 149 -2.39 -18.20 1.92
CA ASP A 149 -2.90 -19.28 2.76
C ASP A 149 -2.88 -18.88 4.26
N ALA A 150 -1.93 -18.06 4.67
CA ALA A 150 -1.86 -17.53 6.03
C ALA A 150 -2.94 -16.47 6.37
N LEU A 151 -3.57 -15.88 5.36
CA LEU A 151 -4.62 -14.85 5.53
C LEU A 151 -6.04 -15.42 5.68
N ARG A 152 -6.19 -16.73 5.53
CA ARG A 152 -7.48 -17.45 5.58
C ARG A 152 -7.88 -17.91 6.97
#